data_f9e27a81603c95ef447bc8620868f426
#
_entry.id   f9e27a81603c95ef447bc8620868f426
#
_cell.length_a   1.000
_cell.length_b   1.000
_cell.length_c   1.000
_cell.angle_alpha   90.00
_cell.angle_beta   90.00
_cell.angle_gamma   90.00
#
_symmetry.space_group_name_H-M   'P 1'
#
loop_
_entity.id
_entity.type
_entity.pdbx_description
1 polymer ?
#
loop_
_entity_poly.entity_id
_entity_poly.type
_entity_poly.pdbx_seq_one_letter_code
_entity_poly.pdbx_strand_id
1 'polypeptide(L)'
;MKLKSIYLTVLFLSLTILNSNAQKGWINLFNGKDLKDWNIKIAKHDYKENYANTFRVENGVMKVSYDGYKEFDQQYGHIFYKKPFSAYLLKVTYRFVGNQAKGGEGWATRNSGAMLHCQDPATMLKDQDFPISIEGQILGGDGEHERHTSNVCTPGTLINYNGKLFTPHCLDSKSKTYAGDQWVTAEFLVLGDSVIKHIIAGEVVLEYTKPQIGGGNVSNFDPKVKIDGKALTSGYISLQSESHPIEFKTVKLYDLEAYMKDKAKLDKVLAKILKE
;
A
#
# COMPACT_ATOMS: atom_id res chain seq x y z
N MET A 1 -39.69 35.26 55.90
CA MET A 1 -39.04 33.97 55.52
C MET A 1 -39.10 33.80 54.01
N LYS A 2 -37.99 33.95 53.29
CA LYS A 2 -37.94 33.79 51.81
C LYS A 2 -37.38 32.43 51.50
N LEU A 3 -38.19 31.54 50.88
CA LEU A 3 -37.74 30.26 50.33
C LEU A 3 -36.90 30.52 49.10
N LYS A 4 -35.64 30.02 49.10
CA LYS A 4 -34.79 29.96 47.94
C LYS A 4 -35.03 28.63 47.20
N SER A 5 -35.56 28.76 45.98
CA SER A 5 -35.72 27.62 45.07
C SER A 5 -34.37 27.26 44.45
N ILE A 6 -33.89 26.02 44.66
CA ILE A 6 -32.66 25.47 44.05
C ILE A 6 -33.07 24.73 42.79
N TYR A 7 -32.75 25.28 41.62
CA TYR A 7 -32.88 24.58 40.34
C TYR A 7 -31.68 23.64 40.15
N LEU A 8 -31.99 22.33 40.17
CA LEU A 8 -31.05 21.29 39.86
C LEU A 8 -31.02 21.10 38.35
N THR A 9 -29.95 21.62 37.69
CA THR A 9 -29.74 21.44 36.26
C THR A 9 -29.12 20.06 36.03
N VAL A 10 -29.93 19.11 35.53
CA VAL A 10 -29.44 17.79 35.10
C VAL A 10 -28.85 17.93 33.69
N LEU A 11 -27.53 17.86 33.60
CA LEU A 11 -26.79 17.85 32.34
C LEU A 11 -26.90 16.45 31.72
N PHE A 12 -27.74 16.27 30.71
CA PHE A 12 -27.78 15.06 29.90
C PHE A 12 -26.56 15.03 28.97
N LEU A 13 -25.57 14.23 29.35
CA LEU A 13 -24.43 13.89 28.46
C LEU A 13 -24.93 12.88 27.43
N SER A 14 -25.35 13.33 26.26
CA SER A 14 -25.66 12.46 25.14
C SER A 14 -24.35 11.87 24.58
N LEU A 15 -24.03 10.62 24.93
CA LEU A 15 -23.04 9.83 24.27
C LEU A 15 -23.50 9.56 22.82
N THR A 16 -23.02 10.35 21.88
CA THR A 16 -23.15 10.02 20.45
C THR A 16 -22.23 8.84 20.17
N ILE A 17 -22.76 7.63 20.16
CA ILE A 17 -22.10 6.46 19.60
C ILE A 17 -21.95 6.74 18.11
N LEU A 18 -20.76 7.14 17.67
CA LEU A 18 -20.41 7.16 16.26
C LEU A 18 -20.40 5.71 15.78
N ASN A 19 -21.54 5.23 15.31
CA ASN A 19 -21.60 4.03 14.50
C ASN A 19 -20.81 4.34 13.22
N SER A 20 -19.54 3.92 13.14
CA SER A 20 -18.85 3.83 11.88
C SER A 20 -19.57 2.77 11.04
N ASN A 21 -20.49 3.20 10.20
CA ASN A 21 -21.05 2.32 9.18
C ASN A 21 -19.89 1.91 8.27
N ALA A 22 -19.32 0.72 8.51
CA ALA A 22 -18.39 0.11 7.59
C ALA A 22 -19.09 0.04 6.23
N GLN A 23 -18.55 0.71 5.23
CA GLN A 23 -19.11 0.75 3.89
C GLN A 23 -19.13 -0.68 3.36
N LYS A 24 -20.32 -1.26 3.24
CA LYS A 24 -20.48 -2.61 2.71
C LYS A 24 -20.22 -2.58 1.20
N GLY A 25 -19.13 -3.21 0.76
CA GLY A 25 -18.81 -3.32 -0.67
C GLY A 25 -17.40 -2.84 -1.02
N TRP A 26 -17.13 -2.79 -2.31
CA TRP A 26 -15.88 -2.31 -2.84
C TRP A 26 -15.76 -0.78 -2.70
N ILE A 27 -14.63 -0.31 -2.20
CA ILE A 27 -14.25 1.10 -2.12
C ILE A 27 -13.28 1.37 -3.27
N ASN A 28 -13.63 2.26 -4.20
CA ASN A 28 -12.69 2.73 -5.19
C ASN A 28 -11.73 3.74 -4.54
N LEU A 29 -10.50 3.30 -4.29
CA LEU A 29 -9.45 4.20 -3.75
C LEU A 29 -9.03 5.22 -4.81
N PHE A 30 -8.97 4.82 -6.08
CA PHE A 30 -8.77 5.71 -7.21
C PHE A 30 -10.11 5.93 -7.94
N ASN A 31 -10.49 7.20 -8.11
CA ASN A 31 -11.77 7.59 -8.69
C ASN A 31 -11.75 7.80 -10.22
N GLY A 32 -10.57 7.63 -10.86
CA GLY A 32 -10.36 7.85 -12.30
C GLY A 32 -10.33 9.32 -12.74
N LYS A 33 -10.39 10.29 -11.81
CA LYS A 33 -10.53 11.72 -12.13
C LYS A 33 -9.44 12.60 -11.53
N ASP A 34 -9.10 12.40 -10.28
CA ASP A 34 -8.16 13.24 -9.53
C ASP A 34 -7.44 12.45 -8.42
N LEU A 35 -6.46 13.09 -7.78
CA LEU A 35 -5.66 12.55 -6.69
C LEU A 35 -6.03 13.14 -5.32
N LYS A 36 -7.20 13.77 -5.16
CA LYS A 36 -7.59 14.48 -3.93
C LYS A 36 -7.60 13.61 -2.66
N ASP A 37 -7.80 12.30 -2.82
CA ASP A 37 -7.82 11.33 -1.72
C ASP A 37 -6.45 10.69 -1.46
N TRP A 38 -5.39 11.26 -2.07
CA TRP A 38 -4.04 10.74 -2.01
C TRP A 38 -3.04 11.79 -1.53
N ASN A 39 -2.05 11.35 -0.75
CA ASN A 39 -0.93 12.16 -0.30
C ASN A 39 0.36 11.65 -0.92
N ILE A 40 1.22 12.54 -1.37
CA ILE A 40 2.46 12.20 -2.07
C ILE A 40 3.65 12.45 -1.15
N LYS A 41 4.62 11.55 -1.16
CA LYS A 41 5.93 11.71 -0.56
C LYS A 41 6.99 11.18 -1.52
N ILE A 42 7.88 12.05 -1.95
CA ILE A 42 9.03 11.73 -2.80
C ILE A 42 10.29 12.04 -2.00
N ALA A 43 11.28 11.16 -2.03
CA ALA A 43 12.56 11.39 -1.37
C ALA A 43 13.19 12.70 -1.87
N LYS A 44 13.83 13.45 -0.96
CA LYS A 44 14.40 14.80 -1.17
C LYS A 44 13.37 15.93 -1.27
N HIS A 45 12.07 15.62 -1.24
CA HIS A 45 10.97 16.59 -1.34
C HIS A 45 10.11 16.61 -0.08
N ASP A 46 9.39 17.71 0.13
CA ASP A 46 8.53 17.87 1.28
C ASP A 46 7.27 17.00 1.17
N TYR A 47 6.68 16.64 2.30
CA TYR A 47 5.43 15.90 2.32
C TYR A 47 4.31 16.66 1.59
N LYS A 48 3.59 15.97 0.72
CA LYS A 48 2.57 16.49 -0.22
C LYS A 48 3.10 17.26 -1.42
N GLU A 49 4.40 17.40 -1.57
CA GLU A 49 4.96 17.90 -2.81
C GLU A 49 4.92 16.83 -3.90
N ASN A 50 4.28 17.15 -5.02
CA ASN A 50 4.29 16.31 -6.22
C ASN A 50 5.36 16.82 -7.18
N TYR A 51 6.63 16.56 -6.84
CA TYR A 51 7.77 17.03 -7.63
C TYR A 51 7.62 16.65 -9.11
N ALA A 52 7.89 17.63 -9.99
CA ALA A 52 7.85 17.45 -11.45
C ALA A 52 6.56 16.81 -11.97
N ASN A 53 5.44 16.90 -11.22
CA ASN A 53 4.17 16.28 -11.55
C ASN A 53 4.28 14.76 -11.78
N THR A 54 5.08 14.08 -10.94
CA THR A 54 5.35 12.64 -11.00
C THR A 54 4.08 11.80 -11.03
N PHE A 55 3.17 12.08 -10.10
CA PHE A 55 1.86 11.41 -10.05
C PHE A 55 0.80 12.33 -10.64
N ARG A 56 0.08 11.85 -11.64
CA ARG A 56 -0.99 12.62 -12.29
C ARG A 56 -2.10 11.72 -12.81
N VAL A 57 -3.22 12.29 -13.17
CA VAL A 57 -4.32 11.56 -13.81
C VAL A 57 -4.41 11.99 -15.27
N GLU A 58 -4.29 11.04 -16.17
CA GLU A 58 -4.44 11.23 -17.61
C GLU A 58 -5.34 10.13 -18.18
N ASN A 59 -6.33 10.48 -18.98
CA ASN A 59 -7.23 9.52 -19.65
C ASN A 59 -7.87 8.48 -18.71
N GLY A 60 -8.19 8.89 -17.47
CA GLY A 60 -8.83 8.02 -16.50
C GLY A 60 -7.90 7.03 -15.78
N VAL A 61 -6.58 7.14 -15.97
CA VAL A 61 -5.59 6.34 -15.27
C VAL A 61 -4.71 7.21 -14.38
N MET A 62 -4.30 6.70 -13.23
CA MET A 62 -3.24 7.29 -12.42
C MET A 62 -1.91 6.90 -13.05
N LYS A 63 -1.12 7.89 -13.40
CA LYS A 63 0.14 7.72 -14.13
C LYS A 63 1.31 8.17 -13.27
N VAL A 64 2.36 7.38 -13.26
CA VAL A 64 3.70 7.77 -12.81
C VAL A 64 4.49 8.16 -14.05
N SER A 65 5.06 9.37 -14.06
CA SER A 65 5.84 9.88 -15.17
C SER A 65 7.07 10.63 -14.68
N TYR A 66 8.11 10.58 -15.49
CA TYR A 66 9.39 11.23 -15.24
C TYR A 66 9.72 12.28 -16.30
N ASP A 67 8.72 12.77 -17.07
CA ASP A 67 8.91 13.74 -18.15
C ASP A 67 9.57 15.04 -17.67
N GLY A 68 9.35 15.42 -16.40
CA GLY A 68 9.95 16.61 -15.80
C GLY A 68 11.29 16.37 -15.10
N TYR A 69 11.82 15.14 -15.14
CA TYR A 69 13.09 14.81 -14.50
C TYR A 69 14.26 14.99 -15.47
N LYS A 70 15.35 15.61 -15.01
CA LYS A 70 16.64 15.58 -15.74
C LYS A 70 17.31 14.24 -15.55
N GLU A 71 17.32 13.73 -14.34
CA GLU A 71 17.78 12.43 -13.90
C GLU A 71 16.91 11.98 -12.72
N PHE A 72 16.78 10.67 -12.54
CA PHE A 72 15.99 10.10 -11.44
C PHE A 72 16.57 10.45 -10.06
N ASP A 73 17.91 10.38 -9.95
CA ASP A 73 18.67 10.80 -8.77
C ASP A 73 18.09 10.24 -7.44
N GLN A 74 17.72 8.96 -7.44
CA GLN A 74 17.15 8.27 -6.27
C GLN A 74 15.91 8.96 -5.66
N GLN A 75 15.16 9.69 -6.46
CA GLN A 75 13.93 10.36 -6.03
C GLN A 75 12.76 9.36 -6.03
N TYR A 76 12.91 8.31 -5.19
CA TYR A 76 11.87 7.32 -4.96
C TYR A 76 10.61 7.98 -4.40
N GLY A 77 9.47 7.67 -4.96
CA GLY A 77 8.22 8.32 -4.59
C GLY A 77 7.10 7.34 -4.27
N HIS A 78 6.19 7.78 -3.42
CA HIS A 78 5.05 7.01 -2.99
C HIS A 78 3.82 7.90 -2.92
N ILE A 79 2.69 7.40 -3.44
CA ILE A 79 1.39 8.06 -3.32
C ILE A 79 0.50 7.24 -2.38
N PHE A 80 0.14 7.81 -1.24
CA PHE A 80 -0.54 7.16 -0.12
C PHE A 80 -2.04 7.47 -0.15
N TYR A 81 -2.88 6.45 -0.01
CA TYR A 81 -4.29 6.70 0.23
C TYR A 81 -4.50 7.37 1.59
N LYS A 82 -5.49 8.26 1.69
CA LYS A 82 -5.69 9.22 2.80
C LYS A 82 -5.89 8.61 4.19
N LYS A 83 -6.21 7.31 4.31
CA LYS A 83 -6.44 6.64 5.60
C LYS A 83 -5.83 5.24 5.67
N PRO A 84 -5.47 4.76 6.87
CA PRO A 84 -4.98 3.40 7.06
C PRO A 84 -6.12 2.37 7.02
N PHE A 85 -5.73 1.09 6.88
CA PHE A 85 -6.58 -0.10 6.95
C PHE A 85 -5.88 -1.22 7.72
N SER A 86 -6.65 -2.13 8.33
CA SER A 86 -6.14 -3.27 9.08
C SER A 86 -6.36 -4.60 8.34
N ALA A 87 -7.55 -4.83 7.80
CA ALA A 87 -7.89 -6.05 7.09
C ALA A 87 -8.67 -5.72 5.81
N TYR A 88 -8.22 -6.26 4.67
CA TYR A 88 -8.78 -5.90 3.36
C TYR A 88 -8.39 -6.88 2.25
N LEU A 89 -9.15 -6.83 1.15
CA LEU A 89 -8.72 -7.31 -0.16
C LEU A 89 -8.48 -6.10 -1.05
N LEU A 90 -7.22 -5.83 -1.41
CA LEU A 90 -6.80 -4.76 -2.33
C LEU A 90 -6.65 -5.35 -3.73
N LYS A 91 -7.20 -4.67 -4.76
CA LYS A 91 -6.97 -4.98 -6.19
C LYS A 91 -6.32 -3.79 -6.87
N VAL A 92 -5.18 -4.03 -7.52
CA VAL A 92 -4.42 -3.04 -8.27
C VAL A 92 -4.24 -3.52 -9.70
N THR A 93 -4.84 -2.82 -10.67
CA THR A 93 -4.64 -3.10 -12.10
C THR A 93 -3.66 -2.08 -12.66
N TYR A 94 -2.55 -2.55 -13.18
CA TYR A 94 -1.41 -1.75 -13.62
C TYR A 94 -0.84 -2.21 -14.95
N ARG A 95 -0.04 -1.35 -15.59
CA ARG A 95 0.88 -1.70 -16.69
C ARG A 95 2.10 -0.80 -16.67
N PHE A 96 3.23 -1.33 -17.06
CA PHE A 96 4.43 -0.53 -17.35
C PHE A 96 4.35 0.03 -18.76
N VAL A 97 4.84 1.26 -18.94
CA VAL A 97 4.82 1.97 -20.23
C VAL A 97 6.12 2.73 -20.44
N GLY A 98 6.51 2.94 -21.70
CA GLY A 98 7.66 3.76 -22.04
C GLY A 98 9.01 3.18 -21.56
N ASN A 99 9.97 4.07 -21.34
CA ASN A 99 11.33 3.75 -20.94
C ASN A 99 11.62 4.25 -19.54
N GLN A 100 12.56 3.59 -18.86
CA GLN A 100 13.03 4.02 -17.56
C GLN A 100 13.67 5.42 -17.63
N ALA A 101 13.46 6.22 -16.60
CA ALA A 101 14.10 7.54 -16.46
C ALA A 101 15.64 7.40 -16.44
N LYS A 102 16.33 8.39 -17.02
CA LYS A 102 17.78 8.46 -16.98
C LYS A 102 18.26 8.46 -15.51
N GLY A 103 19.30 7.68 -15.21
CA GLY A 103 19.84 7.54 -13.84
C GLY A 103 19.01 6.62 -12.93
N GLY A 104 18.00 5.93 -13.46
CA GLY A 104 17.32 4.85 -12.74
C GLY A 104 18.22 3.62 -12.62
N GLU A 105 18.17 2.97 -11.45
CA GLU A 105 18.94 1.77 -11.17
C GLU A 105 18.49 0.61 -12.08
N GLY A 106 19.41 -0.26 -12.50
CA GLY A 106 19.10 -1.37 -13.40
C GLY A 106 18.03 -2.31 -12.85
N TRP A 107 18.07 -2.59 -11.56
CA TRP A 107 17.06 -3.42 -10.88
C TRP A 107 15.66 -2.78 -10.84
N ALA A 108 15.56 -1.45 -10.96
CA ALA A 108 14.31 -0.70 -10.96
C ALA A 108 13.64 -0.61 -12.35
N THR A 109 14.21 -1.25 -13.38
CA THR A 109 13.56 -1.36 -14.69
C THR A 109 12.27 -2.15 -14.56
N ARG A 110 11.12 -1.56 -15.01
CA ARG A 110 9.78 -2.14 -14.89
C ARG A 110 9.51 -2.71 -13.49
N ASN A 111 9.82 -1.87 -12.48
CA ASN A 111 9.64 -2.14 -11.06
C ASN A 111 8.79 -1.06 -10.41
N SER A 112 7.91 -1.46 -9.54
CA SER A 112 7.02 -0.65 -8.72
C SER A 112 6.46 -1.52 -7.59
N GLY A 113 5.69 -0.94 -6.67
CA GLY A 113 5.10 -1.67 -5.56
C GLY A 113 3.73 -1.16 -5.15
N ALA A 114 2.91 -2.09 -4.63
CA ALA A 114 1.77 -1.78 -3.78
C ALA A 114 2.22 -1.98 -2.33
N MET A 115 2.45 -0.89 -1.62
CA MET A 115 2.96 -0.94 -0.25
C MET A 115 1.80 -1.13 0.71
N LEU A 116 1.91 -2.14 1.58
CA LEU A 116 0.89 -2.56 2.55
C LEU A 116 1.36 -2.24 3.96
N HIS A 117 0.44 -1.88 4.85
CA HIS A 117 0.75 -1.53 6.25
C HIS A 117 1.86 -0.49 6.39
N CYS A 118 1.90 0.51 5.48
CA CYS A 118 2.90 1.56 5.52
C CYS A 118 2.80 2.39 6.80
N GLN A 119 3.96 2.91 7.24
CA GLN A 119 3.99 4.01 8.19
C GLN A 119 3.12 5.19 7.74
N ASP A 120 2.73 6.05 8.66
CA ASP A 120 2.08 7.32 8.32
C ASP A 120 3.03 8.17 7.45
N PRO A 121 2.65 8.55 6.22
CA PRO A 121 3.50 9.34 5.34
C PRO A 121 3.94 10.68 5.94
N ALA A 122 3.16 11.24 6.86
CA ALA A 122 3.53 12.48 7.56
C ALA A 122 4.74 12.29 8.52
N THR A 123 5.08 11.04 8.86
CA THR A 123 6.26 10.70 9.68
C THR A 123 7.51 10.41 8.87
N MET A 124 7.41 10.35 7.54
CA MET A 124 8.56 10.17 6.67
C MET A 124 9.42 11.44 6.64
N LEU A 125 10.71 11.30 6.92
CA LEU A 125 11.65 12.40 6.82
C LEU A 125 11.86 12.81 5.36
N LYS A 126 12.42 14.00 5.14
CA LYS A 126 12.56 14.57 3.79
C LYS A 126 13.31 13.65 2.84
N ASP A 127 14.42 13.08 3.31
CA ASP A 127 15.31 12.25 2.50
C ASP A 127 15.06 10.74 2.66
N GLN A 128 14.00 10.35 3.37
CA GLN A 128 13.64 8.93 3.49
C GLN A 128 13.26 8.38 2.12
N ASP A 129 13.89 7.27 1.73
CA ASP A 129 13.71 6.61 0.44
C ASP A 129 12.40 5.83 0.33
N PHE A 130 12.19 4.84 1.19
CA PHE A 130 11.01 3.99 1.20
C PHE A 130 10.22 4.13 2.51
N PRO A 131 8.90 3.97 2.51
CA PRO A 131 8.15 3.84 3.75
C PRO A 131 8.48 2.51 4.44
N ILE A 132 8.53 2.50 5.77
CA ILE A 132 8.51 1.25 6.52
C ILE A 132 7.19 0.56 6.20
N SER A 133 7.24 -0.59 5.50
CA SER A 133 6.05 -1.25 4.93
C SER A 133 6.34 -2.67 4.50
N ILE A 134 5.29 -3.40 4.13
CA ILE A 134 5.39 -4.63 3.33
C ILE A 134 5.09 -4.25 1.89
N GLU A 135 6.01 -4.52 0.99
CA GLU A 135 5.84 -4.25 -0.43
C GLU A 135 5.32 -5.48 -1.17
N GLY A 136 4.14 -5.37 -1.77
CA GLY A 136 3.74 -6.25 -2.86
C GLY A 136 4.42 -5.77 -4.13
N GLN A 137 5.64 -6.29 -4.39
CA GLN A 137 6.47 -5.83 -5.49
C GLN A 137 5.83 -6.20 -6.85
N ILE A 138 5.71 -5.22 -7.70
CA ILE A 138 5.14 -5.32 -9.04
C ILE A 138 6.28 -5.26 -10.05
N LEU A 139 6.53 -6.35 -10.77
CA LEU A 139 7.53 -6.42 -11.82
C LEU A 139 6.90 -6.64 -13.20
N GLY A 140 7.52 -6.03 -14.22
CA GLY A 140 7.28 -6.35 -15.62
C GLY A 140 8.49 -7.06 -16.24
N GLY A 141 8.26 -7.93 -17.22
CA GLY A 141 9.32 -8.61 -17.94
C GLY A 141 10.20 -7.62 -18.72
N ASP A 142 11.52 -7.85 -18.68
CA ASP A 142 12.54 -7.12 -19.43
C ASP A 142 12.83 -7.72 -20.81
N GLY A 143 12.28 -8.89 -21.09
CA GLY A 143 12.49 -9.65 -22.32
C GLY A 143 13.67 -10.62 -22.30
N GLU A 144 14.47 -10.63 -21.23
CA GLU A 144 15.68 -11.41 -21.11
C GLU A 144 15.62 -12.42 -19.96
N HIS A 145 15.01 -12.04 -18.83
CA HIS A 145 15.01 -12.82 -17.60
C HIS A 145 13.60 -13.18 -17.16
N GLU A 146 13.50 -14.26 -16.38
CA GLU A 146 12.29 -14.55 -15.64
C GLU A 146 12.15 -13.55 -14.48
N ARG A 147 11.06 -12.81 -14.45
CA ARG A 147 10.74 -11.80 -13.44
C ARG A 147 9.32 -12.02 -12.94
N HIS A 148 9.21 -12.74 -11.84
CA HIS A 148 7.93 -12.96 -11.19
C HIS A 148 7.35 -11.64 -10.69
N THR A 149 6.04 -11.41 -10.88
CA THR A 149 5.38 -10.25 -10.28
C THR A 149 4.70 -10.63 -8.98
N SER A 150 4.28 -9.64 -8.19
CA SER A 150 3.65 -9.88 -6.88
C SER A 150 4.56 -10.64 -5.90
N ASN A 151 5.85 -10.34 -5.93
CA ASN A 151 6.81 -10.75 -4.91
C ASN A 151 6.53 -10.02 -3.60
N VAL A 152 7.18 -10.39 -2.50
CA VAL A 152 7.23 -9.56 -1.30
C VAL A 152 8.63 -9.01 -1.11
N CYS A 153 8.73 -7.68 -0.88
CA CYS A 153 9.92 -7.04 -0.34
C CYS A 153 9.59 -6.34 0.99
N THR A 154 10.59 -6.16 1.83
CA THR A 154 10.39 -5.79 3.24
C THR A 154 11.23 -4.56 3.63
N PRO A 155 10.96 -3.36 3.04
CA PRO A 155 11.67 -2.15 3.45
C PRO A 155 11.36 -1.81 4.91
N GLY A 156 12.38 -1.90 5.78
CA GLY A 156 12.26 -1.65 7.23
C GLY A 156 11.36 -2.62 7.99
N THR A 157 11.10 -3.80 7.42
CA THR A 157 10.18 -4.80 7.98
C THR A 157 10.73 -6.22 7.86
N LEU A 158 10.07 -7.16 8.49
CA LEU A 158 10.33 -8.60 8.42
C LEU A 158 9.00 -9.35 8.38
N ILE A 159 9.02 -10.58 7.87
CA ILE A 159 7.85 -11.46 7.80
C ILE A 159 8.20 -12.85 8.32
N ASN A 160 7.19 -13.68 8.62
CA ASN A 160 7.38 -15.11 8.79
C ASN A 160 6.95 -15.83 7.52
N TYR A 161 7.87 -16.62 6.96
CA TYR A 161 7.62 -17.48 5.82
C TYR A 161 7.89 -18.95 6.22
N ASN A 162 6.96 -19.84 5.90
CA ASN A 162 7.00 -21.25 6.30
C ASN A 162 7.27 -21.45 7.81
N GLY A 163 6.63 -20.60 8.64
CA GLY A 163 6.72 -20.68 10.11
C GLY A 163 8.02 -20.14 10.73
N LYS A 164 8.93 -19.59 9.94
CA LYS A 164 10.22 -19.03 10.38
C LYS A 164 10.34 -17.56 10.01
N LEU A 165 11.08 -16.81 10.84
CA LEU A 165 11.43 -15.44 10.52
C LEU A 165 12.27 -15.41 9.23
N PHE A 166 11.78 -14.64 8.24
CA PHE A 166 12.45 -14.45 6.95
C PHE A 166 13.15 -13.09 6.97
N THR A 167 14.47 -13.09 6.83
CA THR A 167 15.32 -11.91 6.96
C THR A 167 15.88 -11.36 5.65
N PRO A 168 15.92 -12.11 4.52
CA PRO A 168 16.24 -11.52 3.23
C PRO A 168 15.24 -10.42 2.86
N HIS A 169 15.70 -9.46 2.02
CA HIS A 169 14.87 -8.32 1.64
C HIS A 169 13.65 -8.71 0.82
N CYS A 170 13.82 -9.56 -0.17
CA CYS A 170 12.73 -9.97 -1.07
C CYS A 170 12.60 -11.48 -1.15
N LEU A 171 11.38 -11.93 -1.43
CA LEU A 171 11.01 -13.32 -1.69
C LEU A 171 10.15 -13.35 -2.95
N ASP A 172 10.57 -14.14 -3.93
CA ASP A 172 9.85 -14.30 -5.18
C ASP A 172 8.53 -15.06 -4.98
N SER A 173 7.53 -14.62 -5.71
CA SER A 173 6.26 -15.32 -5.86
C SER A 173 6.38 -16.48 -6.85
N LYS A 174 5.29 -17.24 -7.00
CA LYS A 174 5.16 -18.28 -8.03
C LYS A 174 4.44 -17.79 -9.28
N SER A 175 4.27 -16.46 -9.45
CA SER A 175 3.61 -15.92 -10.63
C SER A 175 4.48 -16.10 -11.86
N LYS A 176 3.89 -16.01 -13.04
CA LYS A 176 4.63 -15.92 -14.30
C LYS A 176 5.15 -14.49 -14.53
N THR A 177 6.08 -14.34 -15.46
CA THR A 177 6.52 -13.06 -16.01
C THR A 177 5.48 -12.48 -16.95
N TYR A 178 5.18 -11.19 -16.82
CA TYR A 178 4.28 -10.43 -17.68
C TYR A 178 5.10 -9.42 -18.48
N ALA A 179 5.30 -9.69 -19.76
CA ALA A 179 6.08 -8.84 -20.65
C ALA A 179 5.22 -7.83 -21.41
N GLY A 180 5.85 -6.76 -21.92
CA GLY A 180 5.19 -5.70 -22.69
C GLY A 180 4.29 -4.80 -21.82
N ASP A 181 3.44 -4.05 -22.49
CA ASP A 181 2.57 -3.02 -21.87
C ASP A 181 1.16 -3.55 -21.57
N GLN A 182 1.06 -4.84 -21.22
CA GLN A 182 -0.22 -5.45 -20.90
C GLN A 182 -0.73 -5.05 -19.51
N TRP A 183 -2.06 -4.97 -19.37
CA TRP A 183 -2.70 -4.78 -18.08
C TRP A 183 -2.64 -6.05 -17.25
N VAL A 184 -2.14 -5.93 -16.02
CA VAL A 184 -2.05 -7.00 -15.03
C VAL A 184 -2.81 -6.57 -13.78
N THR A 185 -3.53 -7.49 -13.14
CA THR A 185 -4.16 -7.24 -11.84
C THR A 185 -3.48 -8.07 -10.78
N ALA A 186 -2.89 -7.38 -9.79
CA ALA A 186 -2.42 -7.98 -8.56
C ALA A 186 -3.45 -7.75 -7.45
N GLU A 187 -3.69 -8.78 -6.66
CA GLU A 187 -4.59 -8.72 -5.52
C GLU A 187 -3.83 -9.09 -4.25
N PHE A 188 -4.12 -8.36 -3.18
CA PHE A 188 -3.48 -8.54 -1.87
C PHE A 188 -4.57 -8.73 -0.81
N LEU A 189 -4.72 -9.97 -0.32
CA LEU A 189 -5.55 -10.26 0.85
C LEU A 189 -4.71 -10.05 2.10
N VAL A 190 -5.08 -9.09 2.92
CA VAL A 190 -4.39 -8.72 4.17
C VAL A 190 -5.38 -8.90 5.32
N LEU A 191 -5.04 -9.74 6.29
CA LEU A 191 -5.86 -10.00 7.47
C LEU A 191 -5.08 -9.60 8.74
N GLY A 192 -4.86 -8.30 8.91
CA GLY A 192 -4.01 -7.76 9.97
C GLY A 192 -2.59 -8.30 9.87
N ASP A 193 -2.06 -8.80 10.98
CA ASP A 193 -0.76 -9.48 11.05
C ASP A 193 -0.87 -11.01 10.98
N SER A 194 -2.07 -11.57 10.83
CA SER A 194 -2.28 -13.02 10.85
C SER A 194 -1.83 -13.68 9.55
N VAL A 195 -2.22 -13.13 8.39
CA VAL A 195 -1.83 -13.65 7.08
C VAL A 195 -1.93 -12.57 6.01
N ILE A 196 -0.98 -12.57 5.08
CA ILE A 196 -1.03 -11.82 3.84
C ILE A 196 -0.85 -12.78 2.68
N LYS A 197 -1.72 -12.67 1.66
CA LYS A 197 -1.67 -13.47 0.43
C LYS A 197 -1.60 -12.56 -0.77
N HIS A 198 -0.69 -12.86 -1.67
CA HIS A 198 -0.62 -12.24 -2.99
C HIS A 198 -1.30 -13.15 -4.00
N ILE A 199 -2.16 -12.58 -4.84
CA ILE A 199 -3.02 -13.32 -5.77
C ILE A 199 -2.86 -12.71 -7.16
N ILE A 200 -2.58 -13.55 -8.14
CA ILE A 200 -2.50 -13.19 -9.56
C ILE A 200 -3.40 -14.15 -10.34
N ALA A 201 -4.28 -13.61 -11.18
CA ALA A 201 -5.20 -14.39 -12.01
C ALA A 201 -6.04 -15.41 -11.20
N GLY A 202 -6.41 -15.07 -9.97
CA GLY A 202 -7.19 -15.92 -9.06
C GLY A 202 -6.39 -16.98 -8.31
N GLU A 203 -5.08 -17.07 -8.54
CA GLU A 203 -4.18 -18.03 -7.86
C GLU A 203 -3.37 -17.34 -6.76
N VAL A 204 -3.27 -17.96 -5.58
CA VAL A 204 -2.37 -17.52 -4.50
C VAL A 204 -0.95 -17.86 -4.91
N VAL A 205 -0.18 -16.82 -5.27
CA VAL A 205 1.22 -16.95 -5.74
C VAL A 205 2.24 -16.79 -4.63
N LEU A 206 1.84 -16.20 -3.49
CA LEU A 206 2.68 -16.04 -2.30
C LEU A 206 1.80 -15.89 -1.06
N GLU A 207 2.24 -16.47 0.07
CA GLU A 207 1.59 -16.35 1.37
C GLU A 207 2.64 -16.28 2.48
N TYR A 208 2.44 -15.38 3.43
CA TYR A 208 3.28 -15.19 4.61
C TYR A 208 2.47 -14.64 5.78
N THR A 209 3.09 -14.59 6.96
CA THR A 209 2.41 -14.23 8.22
C THR A 209 3.28 -13.31 9.08
N LYS A 210 2.70 -12.74 10.13
CA LYS A 210 3.39 -11.97 11.17
C LYS A 210 4.33 -10.89 10.63
N PRO A 211 3.83 -9.99 9.78
CA PRO A 211 4.62 -8.83 9.38
C PRO A 211 4.94 -7.99 10.63
N GLN A 212 6.20 -7.55 10.73
CA GLN A 212 6.67 -6.74 11.84
C GLN A 212 7.70 -5.72 11.38
N ILE A 213 7.87 -4.62 12.09
CA ILE A 213 8.97 -3.68 11.88
C ILE A 213 10.28 -4.37 12.20
N GLY A 214 11.32 -4.17 11.37
CA GLY A 214 12.63 -4.78 11.54
C GLY A 214 13.44 -4.77 10.26
N GLY A 215 14.61 -5.41 10.28
CA GLY A 215 15.48 -5.48 9.10
C GLY A 215 16.02 -4.12 8.65
N GLY A 216 16.44 -4.08 7.38
CA GLY A 216 17.07 -2.94 6.72
C GLY A 216 16.29 -2.46 5.49
N ASN A 217 17.05 -2.03 4.46
CA ASN A 217 16.53 -1.60 3.15
C ASN A 217 15.53 -0.44 3.21
N VAL A 218 15.75 0.45 4.16
CA VAL A 218 15.15 1.76 4.31
C VAL A 218 16.21 2.69 4.88
N SER A 219 16.35 3.89 4.33
CA SER A 219 17.33 4.89 4.74
C SER A 219 16.68 6.19 5.17
N ASN A 220 17.37 6.96 5.99
CA ASN A 220 16.95 8.31 6.43
C ASN A 220 15.58 8.35 7.10
N PHE A 221 15.19 7.29 7.81
CA PHE A 221 13.94 7.20 8.57
C PHE A 221 14.06 7.87 9.95
N ASP A 222 12.92 8.26 10.54
CA ASP A 222 12.87 8.66 11.95
C ASP A 222 13.00 7.42 12.86
N PRO A 223 14.05 7.33 13.70
CA PRO A 223 14.22 6.19 14.63
C PRO A 223 13.04 5.98 15.58
N LYS A 224 12.24 7.02 15.84
CA LYS A 224 11.04 6.91 16.68
C LYS A 224 9.92 6.10 16.02
N VAL A 225 9.94 5.98 14.71
CA VAL A 225 8.94 5.22 13.94
C VAL A 225 9.38 3.77 13.74
N LYS A 226 10.69 3.54 13.55
CA LYS A 226 11.24 2.19 13.32
C LYS A 226 11.54 1.48 14.64
N ILE A 227 10.50 0.90 15.25
CA ILE A 227 10.61 0.13 16.50
C ILE A 227 10.61 -1.35 16.14
N ASP A 228 11.80 -1.95 16.09
CA ASP A 228 11.98 -3.34 15.66
C ASP A 228 11.22 -4.32 16.57
N GLY A 229 10.60 -5.33 15.95
CA GLY A 229 9.76 -6.32 16.62
C GLY A 229 8.29 -5.89 16.81
N LYS A 230 7.94 -4.63 16.54
CA LYS A 230 6.54 -4.18 16.58
C LYS A 230 5.74 -4.82 15.46
N ALA A 231 4.66 -5.54 15.78
CA ALA A 231 3.76 -6.13 14.80
C ALA A 231 3.10 -5.06 13.92
N LEU A 232 2.98 -5.35 12.64
CA LEU A 232 2.25 -4.53 11.66
C LEU A 232 0.82 -5.04 11.51
N THR A 233 -0.08 -4.55 12.33
CA THR A 233 -1.51 -4.95 12.33
C THR A 233 -2.38 -4.07 11.45
N SER A 234 -1.91 -2.88 11.09
CA SER A 234 -2.58 -1.91 10.23
C SER A 234 -1.57 -0.89 9.69
N GLY A 235 -1.97 -0.13 8.68
CA GLY A 235 -1.17 0.95 8.13
C GLY A 235 -1.76 1.52 6.87
N TYR A 236 -1.07 2.49 6.28
CA TYR A 236 -1.46 3.10 5.02
C TYR A 236 -1.20 2.15 3.85
N ILE A 237 -1.85 2.43 2.73
CA ILE A 237 -1.60 1.79 1.44
C ILE A 237 -1.00 2.84 0.53
N SER A 238 0.10 2.50 -0.17
CA SER A 238 0.66 3.37 -1.19
C SER A 238 1.04 2.63 -2.47
N LEU A 239 1.18 3.40 -3.55
CA LEU A 239 1.73 2.94 -4.82
C LEU A 239 3.05 3.66 -5.05
N GLN A 240 4.01 2.95 -5.61
CA GLN A 240 5.40 3.39 -5.70
C GLN A 240 5.74 3.98 -7.07
N SER A 241 6.65 4.97 -7.10
CA SER A 241 7.38 5.45 -8.27
C SER A 241 8.87 5.17 -8.08
N GLU A 242 9.46 4.37 -9.00
CA GLU A 242 10.80 3.81 -8.83
C GLU A 242 11.64 3.88 -10.11
N SER A 243 11.54 4.98 -10.82
CA SER A 243 12.22 5.33 -12.07
C SER A 243 11.60 4.80 -13.38
N HIS A 244 10.80 3.76 -13.38
CA HIS A 244 10.13 3.30 -14.61
C HIS A 244 8.67 3.77 -14.63
N PRO A 245 8.18 4.39 -15.74
CA PRO A 245 6.80 4.83 -15.84
C PRO A 245 5.80 3.66 -15.73
N ILE A 246 4.76 3.87 -14.95
CA ILE A 246 3.69 2.90 -14.72
C ILE A 246 2.34 3.60 -14.70
N GLU A 247 1.32 2.91 -15.15
CA GLU A 247 -0.07 3.36 -15.11
C GLU A 247 -0.91 2.43 -14.24
N PHE A 248 -1.77 3.02 -13.39
CA PHE A 248 -2.73 2.32 -12.56
C PHE A 248 -4.15 2.65 -13.04
N LYS A 249 -4.85 1.63 -13.53
CA LYS A 249 -6.22 1.77 -14.05
C LYS A 249 -7.27 1.62 -12.95
N THR A 250 -7.04 0.67 -12.05
CA THR A 250 -7.96 0.35 -10.96
C THR A 250 -7.15 0.22 -9.66
N VAL A 251 -7.58 0.92 -8.62
CA VAL A 251 -7.14 0.71 -7.25
C VAL A 251 -8.42 0.67 -6.41
N LYS A 252 -8.83 -0.52 -6.00
CA LYS A 252 -10.04 -0.72 -5.20
C LYS A 252 -9.79 -1.67 -4.04
N LEU A 253 -10.55 -1.50 -2.98
CA LEU A 253 -10.39 -2.23 -1.74
C LEU A 253 -11.74 -2.71 -1.22
N TYR A 254 -11.79 -3.93 -0.72
CA TYR A 254 -12.91 -4.42 0.10
C TYR A 254 -12.46 -4.46 1.55
N ASP A 255 -13.08 -3.66 2.40
CA ASP A 255 -12.74 -3.56 3.82
C ASP A 255 -13.30 -4.78 4.58
N LEU A 256 -12.41 -5.52 5.22
CA LEU A 256 -12.71 -6.76 5.93
C LEU A 256 -12.68 -6.60 7.46
N GLU A 257 -12.33 -5.43 7.99
CA GLU A 257 -12.14 -5.22 9.43
C GLU A 257 -13.36 -5.64 10.26
N ALA A 258 -14.56 -5.29 9.81
CA ALA A 258 -15.80 -5.63 10.50
C ALA A 258 -16.08 -7.15 10.59
N TYR A 259 -15.42 -7.95 9.76
CA TYR A 259 -15.60 -9.41 9.71
C TYR A 259 -14.52 -10.17 10.50
N MET A 260 -13.42 -9.53 10.93
CA MET A 260 -12.28 -10.18 11.55
C MET A 260 -12.62 -10.93 12.85
N LYS A 261 -13.68 -10.53 13.55
CA LYS A 261 -14.13 -11.16 14.81
C LYS A 261 -15.06 -12.35 14.61
N ASP A 262 -15.50 -12.64 13.39
CA ASP A 262 -16.45 -13.71 13.05
C ASP A 262 -15.94 -14.49 11.84
N LYS A 263 -15.24 -15.59 12.13
CA LYS A 263 -14.61 -16.42 11.08
C LYS A 263 -15.61 -16.90 10.03
N ALA A 264 -16.82 -17.32 10.42
CA ALA A 264 -17.81 -17.83 9.50
C ALA A 264 -18.31 -16.74 8.53
N LYS A 265 -18.49 -15.51 9.02
CA LYS A 265 -18.84 -14.36 8.17
C LYS A 265 -17.66 -13.97 7.27
N LEU A 266 -16.44 -13.95 7.79
CA LEU A 266 -15.25 -13.66 7.00
C LEU A 266 -15.10 -14.66 5.85
N ASP A 267 -15.16 -15.97 6.13
CA ASP A 267 -15.05 -17.02 5.12
C ASP A 267 -16.13 -16.88 4.03
N LYS A 268 -17.37 -16.58 4.41
CA LYS A 268 -18.48 -16.34 3.47
C LYS A 268 -18.24 -15.12 2.57
N VAL A 269 -17.73 -14.03 3.13
CA VAL A 269 -17.40 -12.82 2.35
C VAL A 269 -16.25 -13.09 1.41
N LEU A 270 -15.15 -13.71 1.89
CA LEU A 270 -13.99 -14.08 1.07
C LEU A 270 -14.38 -14.98 -0.10
N ALA A 271 -15.19 -16.01 0.14
CA ALA A 271 -15.67 -16.91 -0.92
C ALA A 271 -16.47 -16.20 -2.03
N LYS A 272 -17.04 -15.02 -1.72
CA LYS A 272 -17.73 -14.18 -2.69
C LYS A 272 -16.76 -13.26 -3.44
N ILE A 273 -15.98 -12.44 -2.69
CA ILE A 273 -15.20 -11.34 -3.29
C ILE A 273 -13.96 -11.80 -4.05
N LEU A 274 -13.44 -13.00 -3.76
CA LEU A 274 -12.33 -13.60 -4.51
C LEU A 274 -12.76 -14.14 -5.89
N LYS A 275 -14.06 -14.18 -6.18
CA LYS A 275 -14.61 -14.57 -7.49
C LYS A 275 -15.00 -13.37 -8.36
N GLU A 276 -15.00 -12.16 -7.79
CA GLU A 276 -15.32 -10.89 -8.46
C GLU A 276 -14.05 -10.26 -9.08
#